data_cb1c7eef5f7984af7dbe484bc8bad7a5
#
_entry.id   cb1c7eef5f7984af7dbe484bc8bad7a5
#
_cell.length_a   1.000
_cell.length_b   1.000
_cell.length_c   1.000
_cell.angle_alpha   90.00
_cell.angle_beta   90.00
_cell.angle_gamma   90.00
#
_symmetry.space_group_name_H-M   'P 1'
#
loop_
_entity.id
_entity.type
_entity.pdbx_description
1 polymer ?
#
loop_
_entity_poly.entity_id
_entity_poly.type
_entity_poly.pdbx_seq_one_letter_code
_entity_poly.pdbx_strand_id
1 'polypeptide(L)'
;MNGDKFTIKAQEALQRAQEIASEKQHQQIDALHLLYALLDDQESLVNVILKRIGKDSYLIKEKVNQVLLSLPRVFGQTSFGQAYLTQDFAKVLEQAKRECQKMGDEFISVEHLFLAILATQNRAREVLADVNYDQVLKILVDVRGGEKVTDQSPESKYEVVKKYTRNLTEEARQKKLDPVIGREEEIRRV
;
A
#
# COMPACT_ATOMS: atom_id res chain seq x y z
N MET A 1 2.41 18.54 9.25
CA MET A 1 3.03 17.20 9.44
C MET A 1 4.40 17.26 8.79
N ASN A 2 5.47 16.88 9.52
CA ASN A 2 6.80 16.85 8.90
C ASN A 2 6.83 15.70 7.90
N GLY A 3 7.03 16.02 6.61
CA GLY A 3 7.15 15.04 5.52
C GLY A 3 8.29 14.02 5.74
N ASP A 4 9.28 14.41 6.55
CA ASP A 4 10.48 13.61 6.83
C ASP A 4 10.22 12.25 7.50
N LYS A 5 8.98 12.00 7.97
CA LYS A 5 8.59 10.71 8.60
C LYS A 5 7.93 9.71 7.65
N PHE A 6 7.76 10.05 6.40
CA PHE A 6 7.17 9.18 5.39
C PHE A 6 8.23 8.66 4.44
N THR A 7 8.05 7.43 3.94
CA THR A 7 8.84 6.94 2.81
C THR A 7 8.54 7.77 1.57
N ILE A 8 9.43 7.75 0.59
CA ILE A 8 9.25 8.48 -0.67
C ILE A 8 7.94 8.05 -1.34
N LYS A 9 7.68 6.76 -1.42
CA LYS A 9 6.43 6.22 -2.00
C LYS A 9 5.18 6.64 -1.24
N ALA A 10 5.24 6.73 0.09
CA ALA A 10 4.12 7.22 0.90
C ALA A 10 3.87 8.73 0.67
N GLN A 11 4.94 9.53 0.50
CA GLN A 11 4.82 10.95 0.14
C GLN A 11 4.21 11.11 -1.26
N GLU A 12 4.68 10.35 -2.25
CA GLU A 12 4.11 10.33 -3.61
C GLU A 12 2.62 9.97 -3.60
N ALA A 13 2.21 8.96 -2.82
CA ALA A 13 0.81 8.56 -2.68
C ALA A 13 -0.05 9.67 -2.05
N LEU A 14 0.46 10.38 -1.04
CA LEU A 14 -0.23 11.50 -0.41
C LEU A 14 -0.36 12.69 -1.38
N GLN A 15 0.70 13.01 -2.13
CA GLN A 15 0.68 14.04 -3.16
C GLN A 15 -0.31 13.66 -4.27
N ARG A 16 -0.28 12.42 -4.75
CA ARG A 16 -1.20 11.93 -5.77
C ARG A 16 -2.66 12.00 -5.31
N ALA A 17 -2.95 11.70 -4.04
CA ALA A 17 -4.28 11.86 -3.47
C ALA A 17 -4.77 13.33 -3.53
N GLN A 18 -3.88 14.29 -3.29
CA GLN A 18 -4.19 15.71 -3.41
C GLN A 18 -4.44 16.12 -4.88
N GLU A 19 -3.62 15.63 -5.80
CA GLU A 19 -3.79 15.86 -7.24
C GLU A 19 -5.15 15.32 -7.73
N ILE A 20 -5.52 14.08 -7.36
CA ILE A 20 -6.81 13.46 -7.70
C ILE A 20 -7.98 14.30 -7.18
N ALA A 21 -7.88 14.83 -5.96
CA ALA A 21 -8.91 15.71 -5.41
C ALA A 21 -9.05 17.00 -6.25
N SER A 22 -7.93 17.59 -6.65
CA SER A 22 -7.90 18.77 -7.51
C SER A 22 -8.44 18.47 -8.92
N GLU A 23 -7.99 17.40 -9.57
CA GLU A 23 -8.46 16.95 -10.89
C GLU A 23 -9.98 16.73 -10.92
N LYS A 24 -10.52 16.18 -9.84
CA LYS A 24 -11.97 15.91 -9.69
C LYS A 24 -12.76 17.10 -9.15
N GLN A 25 -12.10 18.24 -8.91
CA GLN A 25 -12.70 19.48 -8.38
C GLN A 25 -13.33 19.28 -6.99
N HIS A 26 -12.74 18.41 -6.16
CA HIS A 26 -13.17 18.23 -4.79
C HIS A 26 -12.51 19.23 -3.87
N GLN A 27 -13.29 19.87 -2.99
CA GLN A 27 -12.79 20.84 -2.02
C GLN A 27 -12.07 20.16 -0.83
N GLN A 28 -12.32 18.88 -0.63
CA GLN A 28 -11.79 18.11 0.49
C GLN A 28 -11.02 16.90 -0.02
N ILE A 29 -9.89 16.61 0.64
CA ILE A 29 -9.13 15.39 0.44
C ILE A 29 -9.67 14.35 1.44
N ASP A 30 -10.24 13.27 0.91
CA ASP A 30 -10.82 12.17 1.66
C ASP A 30 -9.93 10.91 1.59
N ALA A 31 -10.11 9.96 2.50
CA ALA A 31 -9.42 8.68 2.48
C ALA A 31 -9.62 7.89 1.18
N LEU A 32 -10.71 8.15 0.44
CA LEU A 32 -10.95 7.58 -0.90
C LEU A 32 -9.89 8.03 -1.92
N HIS A 33 -9.46 9.30 -1.86
CA HIS A 33 -8.40 9.79 -2.76
C HIS A 33 -7.07 9.07 -2.47
N LEU A 34 -6.77 8.86 -1.19
CA LEU A 34 -5.58 8.11 -0.80
C LEU A 34 -5.66 6.65 -1.26
N LEU A 35 -6.80 5.98 -1.04
CA LEU A 35 -6.98 4.61 -1.50
C LEU A 35 -6.84 4.52 -3.03
N TYR A 36 -7.43 5.45 -3.77
CA TYR A 36 -7.26 5.51 -5.22
C TYR A 36 -5.79 5.66 -5.61
N ALA A 37 -5.06 6.57 -4.99
CA ALA A 37 -3.63 6.79 -5.24
C ALA A 37 -2.79 5.54 -4.96
N LEU A 38 -3.05 4.84 -3.83
CA LEU A 38 -2.37 3.59 -3.49
C LEU A 38 -2.61 2.46 -4.49
N LEU A 39 -3.78 2.45 -5.14
CA LEU A 39 -4.14 1.46 -6.16
C LEU A 39 -3.70 1.87 -7.58
N ASP A 40 -3.40 3.16 -7.80
CA ASP A 40 -3.00 3.69 -9.12
C ASP A 40 -1.59 3.27 -9.50
N ASP A 41 -0.68 3.16 -8.55
CA ASP A 41 0.66 2.63 -8.75
C ASP A 41 0.59 1.09 -8.92
N GLN A 42 0.82 0.60 -10.13
CA GLN A 42 0.74 -0.83 -10.45
C GLN A 42 1.80 -1.68 -9.71
N GLU A 43 2.92 -1.08 -9.35
CA GLU A 43 4.00 -1.72 -8.60
C GLU A 43 3.81 -1.61 -7.07
N SER A 44 2.74 -0.93 -6.63
CA SER A 44 2.43 -0.74 -5.21
C SER A 44 2.34 -2.08 -4.46
N LEU A 45 2.97 -2.12 -3.29
CA LEU A 45 2.87 -3.24 -2.37
C LEU A 45 1.40 -3.56 -2.00
N VAL A 46 0.53 -2.55 -2.01
CA VAL A 46 -0.91 -2.72 -1.77
C VAL A 46 -1.55 -3.62 -2.83
N ASN A 47 -1.21 -3.42 -4.12
CA ASN A 47 -1.72 -4.28 -5.20
C ASN A 47 -1.23 -5.73 -5.08
N VAL A 48 0.02 -5.91 -4.65
CA VAL A 48 0.59 -7.25 -4.39
C VAL A 48 -0.15 -7.95 -3.25
N ILE A 49 -0.43 -7.24 -2.15
CA ILE A 49 -1.16 -7.77 -1.00
C ILE A 49 -2.59 -8.15 -1.42
N LEU A 50 -3.31 -7.25 -2.09
CA LEU A 50 -4.67 -7.51 -2.57
C LEU A 50 -4.73 -8.75 -3.46
N LYS A 51 -3.81 -8.89 -4.40
CA LYS A 51 -3.71 -10.07 -5.25
C LYS A 51 -3.49 -11.36 -4.45
N ARG A 52 -2.66 -11.33 -3.40
CA ARG A 52 -2.40 -12.49 -2.54
C ARG A 52 -3.62 -12.91 -1.70
N ILE A 53 -4.48 -11.96 -1.33
CA ILE A 53 -5.76 -12.28 -0.66
C ILE A 53 -6.90 -12.60 -1.64
N GLY A 54 -6.59 -12.75 -2.93
CA GLY A 54 -7.57 -13.08 -3.96
C GLY A 54 -8.50 -11.92 -4.34
N LYS A 55 -8.08 -10.67 -4.12
CA LYS A 55 -8.84 -9.48 -4.49
C LYS A 55 -8.27 -8.84 -5.75
N ASP A 56 -9.16 -8.38 -6.61
CA ASP A 56 -8.81 -7.65 -7.82
C ASP A 56 -8.72 -6.15 -7.51
N SER A 57 -7.50 -5.63 -7.54
CA SER A 57 -7.22 -4.21 -7.26
C SER A 57 -7.85 -3.28 -8.31
N TYR A 58 -7.99 -3.72 -9.56
CA TYR A 58 -8.65 -2.94 -10.60
C TYR A 58 -10.14 -2.75 -10.29
N LEU A 59 -10.85 -3.82 -9.91
CA LEU A 59 -12.26 -3.72 -9.53
C LEU A 59 -12.47 -2.86 -8.29
N ILE A 60 -11.57 -2.93 -7.31
CA ILE A 60 -11.62 -2.06 -6.13
C ILE A 60 -11.40 -0.61 -6.55
N LYS A 61 -10.40 -0.32 -7.40
CA LYS A 61 -10.12 1.02 -7.90
C LYS A 61 -11.31 1.61 -8.65
N GLU A 62 -11.99 0.82 -9.48
CA GLU A 62 -13.22 1.26 -10.17
C GLU A 62 -14.35 1.59 -9.19
N LYS A 63 -14.56 0.78 -8.15
CA LYS A 63 -15.53 1.08 -7.09
C LYS A 63 -15.18 2.40 -6.39
N VAL A 64 -13.91 2.60 -6.03
CA VAL A 64 -13.44 3.87 -5.43
C VAL A 64 -13.73 5.04 -6.37
N ASN A 65 -13.42 4.89 -7.66
CA ASN A 65 -13.68 5.93 -8.66
C ASN A 65 -15.17 6.30 -8.75
N GLN A 66 -16.07 5.31 -8.74
CA GLN A 66 -17.51 5.54 -8.74
C GLN A 66 -17.96 6.36 -7.51
N VAL A 67 -17.45 6.01 -6.32
CA VAL A 67 -17.74 6.78 -5.09
C VAL A 67 -17.17 8.19 -5.18
N LEU A 68 -15.94 8.36 -5.68
CA LEU A 68 -15.33 9.67 -5.88
C LEU A 68 -16.17 10.53 -6.84
N LEU A 69 -16.72 9.97 -7.92
CA LEU A 69 -17.57 10.70 -8.85
C LEU A 69 -18.89 11.19 -8.22
N SER A 70 -19.34 10.58 -7.14
CA SER A 70 -20.53 10.99 -6.38
C SER A 70 -20.29 12.10 -5.37
N LEU A 71 -19.01 12.45 -5.10
CA LEU A 71 -18.67 13.52 -4.16
C LEU A 71 -19.01 14.91 -4.74
N PRO A 72 -19.35 15.88 -3.87
CA PRO A 72 -19.62 17.24 -4.29
C PRO A 72 -18.43 17.87 -5.00
N ARG A 73 -18.70 18.52 -6.15
CA ARG A 73 -17.69 19.27 -6.92
C ARG A 73 -17.91 20.76 -6.74
N VAL A 74 -16.82 21.50 -6.69
CA VAL A 74 -16.87 22.98 -6.62
C VAL A 74 -16.52 23.53 -7.99
N PHE A 75 -17.49 24.24 -8.59
CA PHE A 75 -17.34 24.95 -9.86
C PHE A 75 -17.17 26.45 -9.57
N GLY A 76 -16.13 27.07 -10.10
CA GLY A 76 -15.92 28.52 -10.04
C GLY A 76 -14.45 28.91 -9.86
N GLN A 77 -14.13 30.19 -10.21
CA GLN A 77 -12.80 30.78 -10.05
C GLN A 77 -12.43 31.09 -8.58
N THR A 78 -12.86 30.33 -7.64
CA THR A 78 -12.27 30.42 -6.31
C THR A 78 -10.90 29.78 -6.38
N SER A 79 -9.88 30.59 -6.11
CA SER A 79 -8.49 30.19 -5.97
C SER A 79 -8.38 28.72 -5.57
N PHE A 80 -7.69 27.91 -6.35
CA PHE A 80 -7.28 26.55 -5.98
C PHE A 80 -6.35 26.57 -4.75
N GLY A 81 -6.77 27.29 -3.71
CA GLY A 81 -6.07 27.48 -2.46
C GLY A 81 -6.57 26.48 -1.43
N GLN A 82 -5.79 25.47 -1.21
CA GLN A 82 -5.85 24.54 -0.07
C GLN A 82 -7.11 23.67 -0.03
N ALA A 83 -7.05 22.51 -0.68
CA ALA A 83 -7.96 21.43 -0.37
C ALA A 83 -7.77 21.03 1.12
N TYR A 84 -8.86 20.99 1.87
CA TYR A 84 -8.83 20.65 3.28
C TYR A 84 -8.89 19.13 3.47
N LEU A 85 -8.14 18.62 4.44
CA LEU A 85 -8.27 17.21 4.82
C LEU A 85 -9.60 16.98 5.54
N THR A 86 -10.32 15.92 5.18
CA THR A 86 -11.47 15.48 6.00
C THR A 86 -10.99 15.00 7.37
N GLN A 87 -11.86 15.05 8.38
CA GLN A 87 -11.55 14.52 9.71
C GLN A 87 -11.18 13.03 9.64
N ASP A 88 -11.85 12.27 8.79
CA ASP A 88 -11.57 10.84 8.63
C ASP A 88 -10.21 10.60 8.00
N PHE A 89 -9.81 11.43 7.02
CA PHE A 89 -8.45 11.36 6.47
C PHE A 89 -7.39 11.71 7.53
N ALA A 90 -7.63 12.70 8.37
CA ALA A 90 -6.73 13.04 9.47
C ALA A 90 -6.59 11.87 10.47
N LYS A 91 -7.69 11.16 10.80
CA LYS A 91 -7.66 9.94 11.63
C LYS A 91 -6.85 8.82 10.96
N VAL A 92 -6.98 8.64 9.64
CA VAL A 92 -6.17 7.66 8.88
C VAL A 92 -4.69 7.96 9.02
N LEU A 93 -4.28 9.22 8.87
CA LEU A 93 -2.86 9.59 9.02
C LEU A 93 -2.33 9.38 10.44
N GLU A 94 -3.14 9.67 11.45
CA GLU A 94 -2.78 9.40 12.84
C GLU A 94 -2.68 7.90 13.12
N GLN A 95 -3.61 7.11 12.57
CA GLN A 95 -3.57 5.65 12.69
C GLN A 95 -2.36 5.06 11.95
N ALA A 96 -1.99 5.57 10.78
CA ALA A 96 -0.80 5.12 10.06
C ALA A 96 0.47 5.29 10.90
N LYS A 97 0.58 6.38 11.66
CA LYS A 97 1.66 6.56 12.62
C LYS A 97 1.66 5.49 13.72
N ARG A 98 0.47 5.11 14.21
CA ARG A 98 0.34 4.05 15.21
C ARG A 98 0.72 2.69 14.64
N GLU A 99 0.32 2.39 13.41
CA GLU A 99 0.72 1.14 12.74
C GLU A 99 2.23 1.05 12.55
N CYS A 100 2.87 2.13 12.09
CA CYS A 100 4.32 2.24 11.99
C CYS A 100 5.02 1.95 13.33
N GLN A 101 4.54 2.56 14.43
CA GLN A 101 5.08 2.31 15.77
C GLN A 101 4.88 0.88 16.25
N LYS A 102 3.70 0.27 16.01
CA LYS A 102 3.42 -1.14 16.35
C LYS A 102 4.37 -2.11 15.63
N MET A 103 4.73 -1.81 14.39
CA MET A 103 5.64 -2.63 13.59
C MET A 103 7.11 -2.36 13.92
N GLY A 104 7.40 -1.33 14.73
CA GLY A 104 8.75 -0.93 15.11
C GLY A 104 9.53 -0.30 13.96
N ASP A 105 8.81 0.34 13.02
CA ASP A 105 9.35 1.02 11.86
C ASP A 105 9.67 2.49 12.17
N GLU A 106 10.65 3.07 11.47
CA GLU A 106 11.06 4.47 11.65
C GLU A 106 10.29 5.42 10.72
N PHE A 107 9.89 4.93 9.53
CA PHE A 107 9.16 5.69 8.52
C PHE A 107 7.79 5.08 8.23
N ILE A 108 6.82 5.97 8.00
CA ILE A 108 5.47 5.59 7.58
C ILE A 108 5.51 5.29 6.09
N SER A 109 5.25 4.05 5.70
CA SER A 109 5.22 3.55 4.33
C SER A 109 3.79 3.39 3.79
N VAL A 110 3.65 3.02 2.52
CA VAL A 110 2.37 2.83 1.85
C VAL A 110 1.50 1.76 2.53
N GLU A 111 2.11 0.70 3.06
CA GLU A 111 1.39 -0.34 3.78
C GLU A 111 0.82 0.14 5.12
N HIS A 112 1.50 1.04 5.84
CA HIS A 112 0.96 1.64 7.06
C HIS A 112 -0.27 2.51 6.74
N LEU A 113 -0.22 3.25 5.62
CA LEU A 113 -1.36 4.01 5.13
C LEU A 113 -2.54 3.09 4.80
N PHE A 114 -2.28 1.96 4.13
CA PHE A 114 -3.31 0.99 3.78
C PHE A 114 -3.90 0.29 5.01
N LEU A 115 -3.07 -0.15 5.97
CA LEU A 115 -3.52 -0.71 7.24
C LEU A 115 -4.36 0.29 8.03
N ALA A 116 -3.97 1.57 8.03
CA ALA A 116 -4.71 2.63 8.70
C ALA A 116 -6.11 2.87 8.10
N ILE A 117 -6.24 2.79 6.76
CA ILE A 117 -7.55 2.84 6.09
C ILE A 117 -8.43 1.68 6.59
N LEU A 118 -7.87 0.47 6.70
CA LEU A 118 -8.60 -0.70 7.15
C LEU A 118 -8.97 -0.65 8.64
N ALA A 119 -8.14 -0.01 9.47
CA ALA A 119 -8.30 0.06 10.93
C ALA A 119 -9.21 1.20 11.41
N THR A 120 -9.60 2.14 10.54
CA THR A 120 -10.42 3.30 10.88
C THR A 120 -11.76 3.27 10.15
N GLN A 121 -12.78 3.90 10.75
CA GLN A 121 -14.06 4.11 10.07
C GLN A 121 -13.95 5.29 9.11
N ASN A 122 -14.06 5.00 7.81
CA ASN A 122 -13.99 5.97 6.73
C ASN A 122 -14.63 5.40 5.45
N ARG A 123 -14.92 6.25 4.47
CA ARG A 123 -15.54 5.83 3.20
C ARG A 123 -14.70 4.84 2.40
N ALA A 124 -13.38 4.94 2.45
CA ALA A 124 -12.50 3.99 1.77
C ALA A 124 -12.60 2.59 2.42
N ARG A 125 -12.75 2.52 3.76
CA ARG A 125 -12.99 1.27 4.49
C ARG A 125 -14.30 0.61 4.08
N GLU A 126 -15.34 1.41 3.77
CA GLU A 126 -16.64 0.88 3.29
C GLU A 126 -16.49 0.19 1.93
N VAL A 127 -15.69 0.76 1.01
CA VAL A 127 -15.36 0.13 -0.27
C VAL A 127 -14.56 -1.18 -0.09
N LEU A 128 -13.73 -1.24 0.96
CA LEU A 128 -12.92 -2.40 1.34
C LEU A 128 -13.62 -3.31 2.36
N ALA A 129 -14.97 -3.31 2.43
CA ALA A 129 -15.72 -4.05 3.46
C ALA A 129 -15.35 -5.54 3.54
N ASP A 130 -15.05 -6.15 2.40
CA ASP A 130 -14.67 -7.55 2.25
C ASP A 130 -13.14 -7.82 2.35
N VAL A 131 -12.35 -6.82 2.73
CA VAL A 131 -10.91 -6.94 2.99
C VAL A 131 -10.67 -6.97 4.51
N ASN A 132 -10.11 -8.07 5.00
CA ASN A 132 -9.86 -8.27 6.42
C ASN A 132 -8.47 -7.71 6.81
N TYR A 133 -8.42 -6.88 7.86
CA TYR A 133 -7.21 -6.27 8.38
C TYR A 133 -6.14 -7.31 8.80
N ASP A 134 -6.54 -8.33 9.56
CA ASP A 134 -5.61 -9.35 10.09
C ASP A 134 -5.02 -10.19 8.95
N GLN A 135 -5.82 -10.47 7.91
CA GLN A 135 -5.35 -11.17 6.72
C GLN A 135 -4.31 -10.36 5.96
N VAL A 136 -4.55 -9.04 5.79
CA VAL A 136 -3.59 -8.12 5.17
C VAL A 136 -2.31 -8.04 5.99
N LEU A 137 -2.41 -7.89 7.30
CA LEU A 137 -1.26 -7.80 8.21
C LEU A 137 -0.40 -9.08 8.14
N LYS A 138 -1.03 -10.26 8.13
CA LYS A 138 -0.34 -11.54 8.01
C LYS A 138 0.46 -11.65 6.71
N ILE A 139 -0.15 -11.28 5.60
CA ILE A 139 0.52 -11.29 4.30
C ILE A 139 1.66 -10.27 4.25
N LEU A 140 1.45 -9.10 4.85
CA LEU A 140 2.48 -8.06 4.90
C LEU A 140 3.73 -8.54 5.65
N VAL A 141 3.55 -9.18 6.82
CA VAL A 141 4.66 -9.77 7.58
C VAL A 141 5.41 -10.83 6.75
N ASP A 142 4.68 -11.67 6.02
CA ASP A 142 5.25 -12.69 5.14
C ASP A 142 6.03 -12.06 3.95
N VAL A 143 5.48 -11.01 3.34
CA VAL A 143 6.12 -10.31 2.20
C VAL A 143 7.38 -9.57 2.63
N ARG A 144 7.38 -8.96 3.81
CA ARG A 144 8.53 -8.24 4.36
C ARG A 144 9.65 -9.17 4.87
N GLY A 145 9.34 -10.44 5.18
CA GLY A 145 10.32 -11.37 5.74
C GLY A 145 10.89 -10.93 7.09
N GLY A 146 10.17 -10.08 7.83
CA GLY A 146 10.60 -9.51 9.12
C GLY A 146 11.50 -8.27 9.01
N GLU A 147 11.76 -7.75 7.83
CA GLU A 147 12.52 -6.51 7.66
C GLU A 147 11.73 -5.28 8.14
N LYS A 148 12.45 -4.34 8.78
CA LYS A 148 11.90 -3.07 9.24
C LYS A 148 12.15 -1.96 8.23
N VAL A 149 11.23 -0.99 8.21
CA VAL A 149 11.37 0.25 7.41
C VAL A 149 12.26 1.23 8.18
N THR A 150 13.55 1.19 7.92
CA THR A 150 14.57 2.03 8.56
C THR A 150 15.14 3.10 7.64
N ASP A 151 14.69 3.16 6.39
CA ASP A 151 15.06 4.21 5.43
C ASP A 151 13.84 4.73 4.65
N GLN A 152 14.05 5.80 3.88
CA GLN A 152 12.98 6.44 3.12
C GLN A 152 12.62 5.74 1.80
N SER A 153 13.38 4.72 1.38
CA SER A 153 13.16 3.97 0.14
C SER A 153 13.19 2.45 0.35
N PRO A 154 12.44 1.91 1.33
CA PRO A 154 12.46 0.48 1.61
C PRO A 154 11.86 -0.33 0.47
N GLU A 155 10.90 0.24 -0.25
CA GLU A 155 10.19 -0.40 -1.36
C GLU A 155 11.15 -0.78 -2.50
N SER A 156 12.18 0.02 -2.75
CA SER A 156 13.21 -0.30 -3.74
C SER A 156 13.97 -1.59 -3.42
N LYS A 157 14.15 -1.90 -2.13
CA LYS A 157 14.78 -3.17 -1.71
C LYS A 157 13.88 -4.36 -1.96
N TYR A 158 12.58 -4.24 -1.70
CA TYR A 158 11.61 -5.32 -1.98
C TYR A 158 11.45 -5.58 -3.47
N GLU A 159 11.49 -4.54 -4.31
CA GLU A 159 11.45 -4.65 -5.77
C GLU A 159 12.72 -5.31 -6.34
N VAL A 160 13.89 -4.92 -5.86
CA VAL A 160 15.18 -5.50 -6.28
C VAL A 160 15.24 -6.98 -5.92
N VAL A 161 14.87 -7.35 -4.69
CA VAL A 161 14.83 -8.75 -4.27
C VAL A 161 13.86 -9.56 -5.14
N LYS A 162 12.66 -9.06 -5.44
CA LYS A 162 11.70 -9.74 -6.32
C LYS A 162 12.16 -9.84 -7.77
N LYS A 163 12.83 -8.81 -8.30
CA LYS A 163 13.21 -8.71 -9.72
C LYS A 163 14.48 -9.50 -10.04
N TYR A 164 15.39 -9.65 -9.06
CA TYR A 164 16.71 -10.25 -9.26
C TYR A 164 16.94 -11.54 -8.47
N THR A 165 16.01 -11.96 -7.61
CA THR A 165 16.12 -13.22 -6.87
C THR A 165 14.99 -14.17 -7.24
N ARG A 166 15.35 -15.43 -7.47
CA ARG A 166 14.40 -16.54 -7.59
C ARG A 166 14.27 -17.18 -6.21
N ASN A 167 13.04 -17.36 -5.73
CA ASN A 167 12.81 -18.11 -4.50
C ASN A 167 12.99 -19.61 -4.77
N LEU A 168 14.22 -20.06 -4.66
CA LEU A 168 14.60 -21.44 -4.92
C LEU A 168 13.83 -22.43 -4.04
N THR A 169 13.47 -22.05 -2.81
CA THR A 169 12.68 -22.91 -1.92
C THR A 169 11.26 -23.11 -2.44
N GLU A 170 10.64 -22.06 -2.97
CA GLU A 170 9.31 -22.15 -3.55
C GLU A 170 9.33 -22.91 -4.90
N GLU A 171 10.36 -22.68 -5.72
CA GLU A 171 10.56 -23.42 -6.97
C GLU A 171 10.82 -24.91 -6.71
N ALA A 172 11.56 -25.25 -5.62
CA ALA A 172 11.77 -26.62 -5.19
C ALA A 172 10.46 -27.30 -4.77
N ARG A 173 9.62 -26.60 -3.98
CA ARG A 173 8.30 -27.11 -3.59
C ARG A 173 7.38 -27.35 -4.78
N GLN A 174 7.47 -26.47 -5.80
CA GLN A 174 6.70 -26.57 -7.03
C GLN A 174 7.33 -27.54 -8.07
N LYS A 175 8.43 -28.24 -7.69
CA LYS A 175 9.18 -29.16 -8.57
C LYS A 175 9.63 -28.52 -9.90
N LYS A 176 9.92 -27.21 -9.87
CA LYS A 176 10.39 -26.45 -11.03
C LYS A 176 11.91 -26.35 -11.16
N LEU A 177 12.63 -26.86 -10.16
CA LEU A 177 14.10 -26.95 -10.23
C LEU A 177 14.51 -28.22 -10.96
N ASP A 178 15.54 -28.08 -11.80
CA ASP A 178 16.14 -29.24 -12.47
C ASP A 178 16.70 -30.22 -11.43
N PRO A 179 16.51 -31.53 -11.60
CA PRO A 179 17.06 -32.52 -10.69
C PRO A 179 18.59 -32.45 -10.70
N VAL A 180 19.19 -32.41 -9.51
CA VAL A 180 20.64 -32.47 -9.37
C VAL A 180 21.09 -33.90 -9.68
N ILE A 181 21.79 -34.08 -10.79
CA ILE A 181 22.33 -35.36 -11.23
C ILE A 181 23.85 -35.34 -11.08
N GLY A 182 24.42 -36.35 -10.40
CA GLY A 182 25.88 -36.56 -10.36
C GLY A 182 26.65 -35.75 -9.32
N ARG A 183 26.00 -35.14 -8.31
CA ARG A 183 26.64 -34.39 -7.21
C ARG A 183 26.33 -34.94 -5.82
N GLU A 184 26.25 -36.25 -5.69
CA GLU A 184 25.86 -36.89 -4.44
C GLU A 184 26.88 -36.71 -3.30
N GLU A 185 28.17 -36.58 -3.64
CA GLU A 185 29.22 -36.38 -2.62
C GLU A 185 29.19 -34.96 -2.04
N GLU A 186 28.90 -33.94 -2.86
CA GLU A 186 28.78 -32.56 -2.39
C GLU A 186 27.52 -32.36 -1.54
N ILE A 187 26.42 -33.02 -1.89
CA ILE A 187 25.16 -32.97 -1.14
C ILE A 187 25.30 -33.61 0.26
N ARG A 188 26.14 -34.62 0.41
CA ARG A 188 26.42 -35.27 1.70
C ARG A 188 27.29 -34.43 2.63
N ARG A 189 27.95 -33.38 2.15
CA ARG A 189 28.84 -32.51 2.94
C ARG A 189 28.12 -31.27 3.48
N VAL A 190 26.87 -31.01 3.11
CA VAL A 190 26.00 -29.95 3.60
C VAL A 190 24.95 -30.53 4.54
#